data_2ff847825032e8350d6a2d84c2397d8c
#
_entry.id   2ff847825032e8350d6a2d84c2397d8c
#
_cell.length_a   1.000
_cell.length_b   1.000
_cell.length_c   1.000
_cell.angle_alpha   90.00
_cell.angle_beta   90.00
_cell.angle_gamma   90.00
#
_symmetry.space_group_name_H-M   'P 1'
#
loop_
_entity.id
_entity.type
_entity.pdbx_description
1 polymer ?
#
loop_
_entity_poly.entity_id
_entity_poly.type
_entity_poly.pdbx_seq_one_letter_code
_entity_poly.pdbx_strand_id
1 'polypeptide(L)'
;VIPEYQRPYRWEVDTCDVLWNDLKNFFEEHKNDDREYFLGSIVTCDDTDEQNRINIIDGQQRITSFLLLLRAFYYKLEDQLVDNPTDEEVEGLMKSIEPCIWKINPMTKKVSSKKETHIKTLVATDDDKIDFDLILEKGQPRDKSVSYYSRNYSYFLSCCDEYAKNHLNGWKEFCLFILERCIILPIECSDLDSA
;
A
#
# COMPACT_ATOMS: atom_id res chain seq x y z
N VAL A 1 11.20 7.21 4.32
CA VAL A 1 10.94 6.88 5.74
C VAL A 1 9.93 7.88 6.30
N ILE A 2 9.12 7.47 7.28
CA ILE A 2 8.25 8.35 8.08
C ILE A 2 9.02 8.67 9.35
N PRO A 3 9.49 9.93 9.55
CA PRO A 3 10.35 10.30 10.67
C PRO A 3 9.65 10.26 12.03
N GLU A 4 10.43 10.24 13.12
CA GLU A 4 9.93 10.16 14.49
C GLU A 4 9.05 11.34 14.91
N TYR A 5 9.32 12.53 14.37
CA TYR A 5 8.56 13.75 14.69
C TYR A 5 7.19 13.83 14.02
N GLN A 6 6.92 12.91 13.08
CA GLN A 6 5.61 12.84 12.44
C GLN A 6 4.56 12.22 13.37
N ARG A 7 3.30 12.60 13.15
CA ARG A 7 2.20 12.00 13.91
C ARG A 7 2.06 10.51 13.60
N PRO A 8 1.69 9.68 14.58
CA PRO A 8 1.37 8.28 14.36
C PRO A 8 0.26 8.09 13.31
N TYR A 9 0.21 6.92 12.71
CA TYR A 9 -0.90 6.55 11.84
C TYR A 9 -2.21 6.52 12.63
N ARG A 10 -3.22 7.28 12.14
CA ARG A 10 -4.48 7.52 12.87
C ARG A 10 -5.73 7.48 11.98
N TRP A 11 -5.59 7.11 10.71
CA TRP A 11 -6.79 6.95 9.89
C TRP A 11 -7.69 5.88 10.50
N GLU A 12 -8.97 6.23 10.60
CA GLU A 12 -10.03 5.32 11.02
C GLU A 12 -10.51 4.52 9.82
N VAL A 13 -11.25 3.44 10.08
CA VAL A 13 -11.87 2.61 9.04
C VAL A 13 -12.75 3.45 8.11
N ASP A 14 -13.49 4.41 8.63
CA ASP A 14 -14.36 5.31 7.84
C ASP A 14 -13.56 6.09 6.78
N THR A 15 -12.34 6.53 7.11
CA THR A 15 -11.46 7.22 6.15
C THR A 15 -10.94 6.26 5.07
N CYS A 16 -10.64 5.02 5.46
CA CYS A 16 -10.25 3.97 4.52
C CYS A 16 -11.43 3.54 3.62
N ASP A 17 -12.66 3.57 4.16
CA ASP A 17 -13.89 3.33 3.40
C ASP A 17 -14.11 4.38 2.32
N VAL A 18 -13.89 5.66 2.64
CA VAL A 18 -13.93 6.73 1.64
C VAL A 18 -12.91 6.46 0.53
N LEU A 19 -11.64 6.18 0.89
CA LEU A 19 -10.59 5.88 -0.10
C LEU A 19 -10.99 4.70 -0.99
N TRP A 20 -11.46 3.60 -0.40
CA TRP A 20 -11.87 2.41 -1.14
C TRP A 20 -13.01 2.71 -2.12
N ASN A 21 -14.05 3.38 -1.64
CA ASN A 21 -15.23 3.70 -2.46
C ASN A 21 -14.90 4.70 -3.57
N ASP A 22 -14.04 5.68 -3.31
CA ASP A 22 -13.59 6.64 -4.34
C ASP A 22 -12.85 5.91 -5.46
N LEU A 23 -11.89 5.04 -5.12
CA LEU A 23 -11.13 4.26 -6.10
C LEU A 23 -12.03 3.31 -6.90
N LYS A 24 -12.92 2.58 -6.21
CA LYS A 24 -13.86 1.66 -6.84
C LYS A 24 -14.83 2.38 -7.78
N ASN A 25 -15.45 3.45 -7.32
CA ASN A 25 -16.43 4.20 -8.12
C ASN A 25 -15.75 4.84 -9.34
N PHE A 26 -14.57 5.42 -9.18
CA PHE A 26 -13.81 5.96 -10.30
C PHE A 26 -13.45 4.87 -11.32
N PHE A 27 -13.01 3.70 -10.86
CA PHE A 27 -12.73 2.58 -11.76
C PHE A 27 -13.99 2.16 -12.54
N GLU A 28 -15.13 1.98 -11.88
CA GLU A 28 -16.37 1.55 -12.52
C GLU A 28 -16.88 2.58 -13.54
N GLU A 29 -16.70 3.88 -13.27
CA GLU A 29 -17.07 4.96 -14.19
C GLU A 29 -16.11 5.07 -15.40
N HIS A 30 -14.82 4.73 -15.20
CA HIS A 30 -13.75 4.98 -16.17
C HIS A 30 -13.01 3.72 -16.63
N LYS A 31 -13.59 2.54 -16.45
CA LYS A 31 -12.95 1.28 -16.87
C LYS A 31 -12.75 1.15 -18.38
N ASN A 32 -13.51 1.91 -19.19
CA ASN A 32 -13.44 1.90 -20.64
C ASN A 32 -12.66 3.09 -21.23
N ASP A 33 -12.02 3.91 -20.40
CA ASP A 33 -11.16 5.00 -20.84
C ASP A 33 -9.82 4.99 -20.08
N ASP A 34 -8.88 5.85 -20.45
CA ASP A 34 -7.53 5.89 -19.88
C ASP A 34 -7.37 6.96 -18.79
N ARG A 35 -8.45 7.38 -18.13
CA ARG A 35 -8.35 8.39 -17.08
C ARG A 35 -7.62 7.88 -15.86
N GLU A 36 -6.81 8.77 -15.29
CA GLU A 36 -6.01 8.52 -14.10
C GLU A 36 -6.70 9.10 -12.87
N TYR A 37 -6.60 8.39 -11.75
CA TYR A 37 -7.09 8.85 -10.46
C TYR A 37 -5.96 9.53 -9.69
N PHE A 38 -6.15 10.78 -9.33
CA PHE A 38 -5.17 11.53 -8.55
C PHE A 38 -5.34 11.27 -7.06
N LEU A 39 -4.40 10.50 -6.48
CA LEU A 39 -4.36 10.19 -5.04
C LEU A 39 -3.94 11.36 -4.16
N GLY A 40 -3.35 12.39 -4.74
CA GLY A 40 -2.84 13.57 -4.05
C GLY A 40 -1.32 13.68 -4.09
N SER A 41 -0.78 14.70 -3.41
CA SER A 41 0.66 14.91 -3.29
C SER A 41 1.25 14.23 -2.06
N ILE A 42 2.55 13.92 -2.15
CA ILE A 42 3.41 13.53 -1.04
C ILE A 42 4.58 14.49 -1.02
N VAL A 43 4.81 15.12 0.13
CA VAL A 43 5.99 15.98 0.32
C VAL A 43 7.11 15.16 0.91
N THR A 44 8.28 15.22 0.27
CA THR A 44 9.48 14.50 0.69
C THR A 44 10.67 15.44 0.82
N CYS A 45 11.59 15.08 1.68
CA CYS A 45 12.85 15.77 1.87
C CYS A 45 13.98 14.75 2.03
N ASP A 46 15.15 15.07 1.47
CA ASP A 46 16.32 14.24 1.68
C ASP A 46 16.72 14.23 3.17
N ASP A 47 17.17 13.07 3.65
CA ASP A 47 17.73 12.98 5.00
C ASP A 47 19.14 13.55 5.02
N THR A 48 19.40 14.48 5.94
CA THR A 48 20.73 15.09 6.06
C THR A 48 21.75 14.16 6.73
N ASP A 49 21.30 13.20 7.52
CA ASP A 49 22.15 12.35 8.34
C ASP A 49 22.42 10.98 7.69
N GLU A 50 21.50 10.50 6.85
CA GLU A 50 21.63 9.21 6.17
C GLU A 50 21.53 9.36 4.66
N GLN A 51 22.63 9.09 3.95
CA GLN A 51 22.65 9.10 2.48
C GLN A 51 21.66 8.09 1.89
N ASN A 52 20.95 8.49 0.84
CA ASN A 52 19.91 7.72 0.15
C ASN A 52 18.65 7.42 0.99
N ARG A 53 18.41 8.18 2.03
CA ARG A 53 17.18 8.14 2.79
C ARG A 53 16.33 9.35 2.44
N ILE A 54 15.06 9.10 2.10
CA ILE A 54 14.06 10.12 1.81
C ILE A 54 13.03 10.10 2.95
N ASN A 55 12.82 11.25 3.55
CA ASN A 55 11.83 11.44 4.61
C ASN A 55 10.50 11.91 4.00
N ILE A 56 9.39 11.33 4.44
CA ILE A 56 8.04 11.75 4.06
C ILE A 56 7.59 12.79 5.08
N ILE A 57 7.39 14.03 4.60
CA ILE A 57 7.01 15.16 5.44
C ILE A 57 5.50 15.34 5.47
N ASP A 58 4.83 15.14 4.33
CA ASP A 58 3.37 15.13 4.26
C ASP A 58 2.87 13.97 3.39
N GLY A 59 1.62 13.57 3.61
CA GLY A 59 0.99 12.45 2.91
C GLY A 59 1.23 11.08 3.54
N GLN A 60 1.91 10.99 4.71
CA GLN A 60 2.24 9.72 5.36
C GLN A 60 1.02 8.85 5.69
N GLN A 61 -0.10 9.43 6.09
CA GLN A 61 -1.33 8.69 6.39
C GLN A 61 -1.87 8.00 5.12
N ARG A 62 -1.91 8.73 4.03
CA ARG A 62 -2.40 8.24 2.73
C ARG A 62 -1.52 7.13 2.16
N ILE A 63 -0.21 7.36 2.11
CA ILE A 63 0.71 6.33 1.58
C ILE A 63 0.69 5.06 2.44
N THR A 64 0.57 5.20 3.76
CA THR A 64 0.44 4.06 4.67
C THR A 64 -0.83 3.26 4.37
N SER A 65 -1.98 3.93 4.25
CA SER A 65 -3.25 3.27 3.93
C SER A 65 -3.20 2.60 2.54
N PHE A 66 -2.55 3.25 1.58
CA PHE A 66 -2.38 2.69 0.25
C PHE A 66 -1.49 1.44 0.24
N LEU A 67 -0.43 1.41 1.07
CA LEU A 67 0.38 0.21 1.26
C LEU A 67 -0.40 -0.94 1.90
N LEU A 68 -1.26 -0.65 2.88
CA LEU A 68 -2.14 -1.65 3.48
C LEU A 68 -3.11 -2.22 2.44
N LEU A 69 -3.66 -1.37 1.56
CA LEU A 69 -4.51 -1.78 0.45
C LEU A 69 -3.76 -2.68 -0.54
N LEU A 70 -2.57 -2.26 -1.00
CA LEU A 70 -1.74 -3.07 -1.90
C LEU A 70 -1.36 -4.42 -1.27
N ARG A 71 -1.09 -4.44 0.04
CA ARG A 71 -0.80 -5.68 0.75
C ARG A 71 -2.03 -6.60 0.85
N ALA A 72 -3.23 -6.03 0.97
CA ALA A 72 -4.48 -6.79 0.94
C ALA A 72 -4.72 -7.40 -0.46
N PHE A 73 -4.50 -6.65 -1.53
CA PHE A 73 -4.52 -7.19 -2.89
C PHE A 73 -3.52 -8.35 -3.06
N TYR A 74 -2.28 -8.14 -2.62
CA TYR A 74 -1.24 -9.17 -2.72
C TYR A 74 -1.63 -10.45 -1.97
N TYR A 75 -2.18 -10.32 -0.76
CA TYR A 75 -2.65 -11.47 0.02
C TYR A 75 -3.76 -12.24 -0.70
N LYS A 76 -4.71 -11.51 -1.32
CA LYS A 76 -5.79 -12.14 -2.10
C LYS A 76 -5.27 -12.85 -3.35
N LEU A 77 -4.25 -12.29 -4.00
CA LEU A 77 -3.59 -12.93 -5.15
C LEU A 77 -2.80 -14.18 -4.71
N GLU A 78 -2.10 -14.14 -3.55
CA GLU A 78 -1.46 -15.32 -2.96
C GLU A 78 -2.47 -16.46 -2.75
N ASP A 79 -3.65 -16.15 -2.20
CA ASP A 79 -4.72 -17.12 -1.95
C ASP A 79 -5.23 -17.75 -3.27
N GLN A 80 -5.41 -16.95 -4.31
CA GLN A 80 -5.82 -17.43 -5.63
C GLN A 80 -4.80 -18.37 -6.28
N LEU A 81 -3.50 -18.14 -6.09
CA LEU A 81 -2.44 -19.04 -6.59
C LEU A 81 -2.44 -20.40 -5.88
N VAL A 82 -2.98 -20.50 -4.66
CA VAL A 82 -3.16 -21.80 -3.99
C VAL A 82 -4.15 -22.65 -4.77
N ASP A 83 -5.23 -22.04 -5.27
CA ASP A 83 -6.27 -22.74 -6.03
C ASP A 83 -5.87 -22.97 -7.50
N ASN A 84 -5.15 -22.02 -8.10
CA ASN A 84 -4.66 -22.10 -9.49
C ASN A 84 -3.18 -21.68 -9.59
N PRO A 85 -2.22 -22.58 -9.33
CA PRO A 85 -0.78 -22.26 -9.29
C PRO A 85 -0.17 -21.80 -10.62
N THR A 86 -0.89 -21.88 -11.72
CA THR A 86 -0.41 -21.54 -13.07
C THR A 86 -1.11 -20.30 -13.64
N ASP A 87 -1.77 -19.50 -12.83
CA ASP A 87 -2.43 -18.26 -13.28
C ASP A 87 -1.39 -17.17 -13.52
N GLU A 88 -0.97 -17.02 -14.79
CA GLU A 88 0.05 -16.05 -15.21
C GLU A 88 -0.38 -14.60 -14.97
N GLU A 89 -1.68 -14.27 -15.05
CA GLU A 89 -2.18 -12.93 -14.77
C GLU A 89 -2.03 -12.58 -13.28
N VAL A 90 -2.40 -13.51 -12.40
CA VAL A 90 -2.23 -13.35 -10.95
C VAL A 90 -0.75 -13.21 -10.60
N GLU A 91 0.11 -14.05 -11.17
CA GLU A 91 1.56 -13.95 -10.96
C GLU A 91 2.12 -12.60 -11.46
N GLY A 92 1.64 -12.11 -12.59
CA GLY A 92 2.01 -10.81 -13.15
C GLY A 92 1.62 -9.64 -12.25
N LEU A 93 0.38 -9.63 -11.73
CA LEU A 93 -0.09 -8.63 -10.78
C LEU A 93 0.72 -8.65 -9.48
N MET A 94 1.01 -9.83 -8.93
CA MET A 94 1.86 -9.95 -7.73
C MET A 94 3.24 -9.36 -7.96
N LYS A 95 3.89 -9.66 -9.09
CA LYS A 95 5.20 -9.10 -9.47
C LYS A 95 5.16 -7.57 -9.62
N SER A 96 4.03 -7.01 -10.01
CA SER A 96 3.84 -5.55 -10.10
C SER A 96 3.63 -4.89 -8.73
N ILE A 97 2.99 -5.58 -7.78
CA ILE A 97 2.81 -5.09 -6.40
C ILE A 97 4.11 -5.18 -5.59
N GLU A 98 4.90 -6.24 -5.77
CA GLU A 98 6.11 -6.51 -4.98
C GLU A 98 7.04 -5.28 -4.83
N PRO A 99 7.43 -4.56 -5.90
CA PRO A 99 8.31 -3.41 -5.79
C PRO A 99 7.67 -2.21 -5.10
N CYS A 100 6.36 -2.17 -4.95
CA CYS A 100 5.69 -1.10 -4.19
C CYS A 100 5.85 -1.30 -2.68
N ILE A 101 6.00 -2.55 -2.22
CA ILE A 101 6.05 -2.89 -0.80
C ILE A 101 7.47 -3.24 -0.34
N TRP A 102 8.17 -4.10 -1.08
CA TRP A 102 9.45 -4.68 -0.66
C TRP A 102 10.61 -4.32 -1.58
N LYS A 103 11.80 -4.39 -1.03
CA LYS A 103 13.03 -4.24 -1.81
C LYS A 103 13.24 -5.41 -2.76
N ILE A 104 13.50 -5.07 -4.01
CA ILE A 104 13.75 -6.04 -5.08
C ILE A 104 15.26 -6.17 -5.29
N ASN A 105 15.75 -7.40 -5.34
CA ASN A 105 17.13 -7.67 -5.72
C ASN A 105 17.34 -7.27 -7.19
N PRO A 106 18.28 -6.36 -7.50
CA PRO A 106 18.45 -5.82 -8.84
C PRO A 106 18.90 -6.88 -9.87
N MET A 107 19.58 -7.94 -9.42
CA MET A 107 20.08 -9.01 -10.29
C MET A 107 19.01 -10.05 -10.59
N THR A 108 18.30 -10.51 -9.55
CA THR A 108 17.32 -11.60 -9.69
C THR A 108 15.91 -11.12 -10.02
N LYS A 109 15.65 -9.81 -9.87
CA LYS A 109 14.30 -9.18 -9.98
C LYS A 109 13.25 -9.79 -9.07
N LYS A 110 13.68 -10.37 -7.94
CA LYS A 110 12.80 -10.97 -6.93
C LYS A 110 12.89 -10.20 -5.62
N VAL A 111 11.87 -10.33 -4.79
CA VAL A 111 11.88 -9.80 -3.42
C VAL A 111 13.08 -10.34 -2.67
N SER A 112 13.92 -9.45 -2.14
CA SER A 112 15.11 -9.83 -1.35
C SER A 112 14.70 -10.47 -0.04
N SER A 113 13.82 -9.79 0.68
CA SER A 113 13.20 -10.28 1.92
C SER A 113 11.92 -9.49 2.17
N LYS A 114 10.84 -10.17 2.56
CA LYS A 114 9.58 -9.49 2.96
C LYS A 114 9.73 -8.64 4.23
N LYS A 115 10.86 -8.73 4.94
CA LYS A 115 11.24 -7.83 6.06
C LYS A 115 11.85 -6.52 5.59
N GLU A 116 12.30 -6.45 4.33
CA GLU A 116 12.92 -5.27 3.77
C GLU A 116 11.92 -4.45 2.96
N THR A 117 11.16 -3.62 3.66
CA THR A 117 10.14 -2.74 3.06
C THR A 117 10.75 -1.45 2.53
N HIS A 118 10.11 -0.85 1.52
CA HIS A 118 10.50 0.46 1.00
C HIS A 118 10.15 1.59 1.97
N ILE A 119 8.98 1.51 2.60
CA ILE A 119 8.53 2.50 3.57
C ILE A 119 8.69 1.93 4.97
N LYS A 120 9.38 2.67 5.82
CA LYS A 120 9.56 2.37 7.23
C LYS A 120 9.00 3.51 8.06
N THR A 121 8.32 3.22 9.14
CA THR A 121 7.93 4.21 10.13
C THR A 121 8.91 4.18 11.30
N LEU A 122 9.40 5.35 11.68
CA LEU A 122 10.17 5.57 12.91
C LEU A 122 9.29 6.16 14.01
N VAL A 123 8.06 6.56 13.66
CA VAL A 123 7.09 7.08 14.62
C VAL A 123 6.74 5.96 15.60
N ALA A 124 7.15 6.12 16.82
CA ALA A 124 7.05 5.07 17.82
C ALA A 124 5.86 5.24 18.77
N THR A 125 4.84 4.41 18.55
CA THR A 125 4.34 3.60 19.67
C THR A 125 4.71 2.17 19.28
N ASP A 126 5.52 1.51 20.06
CA ASP A 126 6.17 0.25 19.70
C ASP A 126 5.19 -0.84 19.24
N ASP A 127 3.99 -0.90 19.83
CA ASP A 127 3.00 -1.91 19.50
C ASP A 127 2.39 -1.74 18.12
N ASP A 128 2.10 -0.51 17.71
CA ASP A 128 1.51 -0.23 16.39
C ASP A 128 2.49 -0.55 15.26
N LYS A 129 3.80 -0.26 15.46
CA LYS A 129 4.85 -0.56 14.48
C LYS A 129 5.01 -2.06 14.24
N ILE A 130 4.95 -2.86 15.31
CA ILE A 130 5.04 -4.33 15.20
C ILE A 130 3.90 -4.87 14.33
N ASP A 131 2.69 -4.34 14.47
CA ASP A 131 1.55 -4.74 13.64
C ASP A 131 1.75 -4.37 12.17
N PHE A 132 2.25 -3.16 11.89
CA PHE A 132 2.54 -2.74 10.52
C PHE A 132 3.58 -3.63 9.85
N ASP A 133 4.70 -3.88 10.54
CA ASP A 133 5.77 -4.74 10.03
C ASP A 133 5.27 -6.18 9.78
N LEU A 134 4.46 -6.75 10.69
CA LEU A 134 3.87 -8.07 10.53
C LEU A 134 2.88 -8.15 9.36
N ILE A 135 2.05 -7.13 9.19
CA ILE A 135 1.12 -7.06 8.06
C ILE A 135 1.91 -7.05 6.75
N LEU A 136 2.94 -6.21 6.62
CA LEU A 136 3.73 -6.15 5.41
C LEU A 136 4.49 -7.46 5.16
N GLU A 137 5.09 -8.06 6.19
CA GLU A 137 5.85 -9.31 6.07
C GLU A 137 4.94 -10.50 5.76
N LYS A 138 3.90 -10.71 6.58
CA LYS A 138 3.11 -11.95 6.59
C LYS A 138 1.71 -11.84 6.00
N GLY A 139 1.19 -10.63 5.79
CA GLY A 139 -0.20 -10.41 5.39
C GLY A 139 -1.23 -10.73 6.47
N GLN A 140 -0.81 -10.76 7.73
CA GLN A 140 -1.68 -11.08 8.85
C GLN A 140 -1.34 -10.18 10.04
N PRO A 141 -2.33 -9.49 10.64
CA PRO A 141 -2.14 -8.77 11.88
C PRO A 141 -2.07 -9.75 13.05
N ARG A 142 -1.46 -9.34 14.17
CA ARG A 142 -1.49 -10.11 15.44
C ARG A 142 -2.93 -10.28 15.93
N ASP A 143 -3.67 -9.18 15.94
CA ASP A 143 -5.08 -9.11 16.28
C ASP A 143 -5.73 -8.03 15.39
N LYS A 144 -6.91 -8.33 14.85
CA LYS A 144 -7.63 -7.45 13.92
C LYS A 144 -8.10 -6.12 14.55
N SER A 145 -8.10 -6.01 15.87
CA SER A 145 -8.66 -4.88 16.62
C SER A 145 -7.65 -4.03 17.36
N VAL A 146 -6.38 -4.44 17.46
CA VAL A 146 -5.40 -3.84 18.37
C VAL A 146 -4.92 -2.47 17.90
N SER A 147 -4.56 -2.33 16.62
CA SER A 147 -4.02 -1.08 16.08
C SER A 147 -4.85 -0.52 14.93
N TYR A 148 -4.61 0.75 14.57
CA TYR A 148 -5.18 1.34 13.36
C TYR A 148 -4.75 0.59 12.10
N TYR A 149 -3.50 0.11 12.04
CA TYR A 149 -2.99 -0.70 10.94
C TYR A 149 -3.78 -2.00 10.81
N SER A 150 -3.99 -2.71 11.91
CA SER A 150 -4.69 -4.00 11.94
C SER A 150 -6.15 -3.86 11.54
N ARG A 151 -6.85 -2.84 12.04
CA ARG A 151 -8.26 -2.56 11.70
C ARG A 151 -8.42 -2.21 10.23
N ASN A 152 -7.60 -1.29 9.74
CA ASN A 152 -7.69 -0.82 8.36
C ASN A 152 -7.27 -1.90 7.36
N TYR A 153 -6.24 -2.68 7.67
CA TYR A 153 -5.85 -3.82 6.84
C TYR A 153 -6.94 -4.88 6.78
N SER A 154 -7.56 -5.22 7.93
CA SER A 154 -8.67 -6.17 7.97
C SER A 154 -9.90 -5.67 7.20
N TYR A 155 -10.15 -4.36 7.24
CA TYR A 155 -11.18 -3.72 6.43
C TYR A 155 -10.88 -3.90 4.93
N PHE A 156 -9.67 -3.57 4.46
CA PHE A 156 -9.29 -3.74 3.05
C PHE A 156 -9.34 -5.20 2.59
N LEU A 157 -8.94 -6.16 3.44
CA LEU A 157 -9.10 -7.59 3.14
C LEU A 157 -10.56 -7.96 2.88
N SER A 158 -11.46 -7.47 3.73
CA SER A 158 -12.90 -7.72 3.57
C SER A 158 -13.45 -7.10 2.29
N CYS A 159 -13.02 -5.88 1.96
CA CYS A 159 -13.37 -5.19 0.71
C CYS A 159 -12.88 -5.95 -0.52
N CYS A 160 -11.62 -6.43 -0.51
CA CYS A 160 -11.06 -7.23 -1.60
C CYS A 160 -11.83 -8.54 -1.78
N ASP A 161 -12.16 -9.23 -0.69
CA ASP A 161 -12.93 -10.47 -0.73
C ASP A 161 -14.34 -10.27 -1.28
N GLU A 162 -15.03 -9.23 -0.84
CA GLU A 162 -16.38 -8.91 -1.30
C GLU A 162 -16.37 -8.52 -2.78
N TYR A 163 -15.43 -7.63 -3.17
CA TYR A 163 -15.33 -7.17 -4.54
C TYR A 163 -14.98 -8.33 -5.51
N ALA A 164 -14.01 -9.17 -5.16
CA ALA A 164 -13.61 -10.31 -5.96
C ALA A 164 -14.75 -11.34 -6.13
N LYS A 165 -15.57 -11.58 -5.09
CA LYS A 165 -16.73 -12.46 -5.18
C LYS A 165 -17.81 -11.93 -6.13
N ASN A 166 -18.01 -10.63 -6.15
CA ASN A 166 -19.07 -9.99 -6.94
C ASN A 166 -18.61 -9.67 -8.38
N HIS A 167 -17.29 -9.62 -8.65
CA HIS A 167 -16.70 -9.19 -9.92
C HIS A 167 -15.56 -10.13 -10.32
N LEU A 168 -15.88 -11.41 -10.61
CA LEU A 168 -14.88 -12.48 -10.84
C LEU A 168 -13.78 -12.13 -11.87
N ASN A 169 -14.13 -11.42 -12.93
CA ASN A 169 -13.16 -10.97 -13.92
C ASN A 169 -12.66 -9.54 -13.65
N GLY A 170 -13.53 -8.65 -13.17
CA GLY A 170 -13.24 -7.23 -13.00
C GLY A 170 -12.32 -6.92 -11.80
N TRP A 171 -12.14 -7.84 -10.85
CA TRP A 171 -11.29 -7.59 -9.69
C TRP A 171 -9.80 -7.50 -10.06
N LYS A 172 -9.33 -8.33 -11.01
CA LYS A 172 -7.95 -8.24 -11.53
C LYS A 172 -7.72 -6.94 -12.30
N GLU A 173 -8.71 -6.51 -13.09
CA GLU A 173 -8.69 -5.23 -13.78
C GLU A 173 -8.67 -4.05 -12.81
N PHE A 174 -9.42 -4.14 -11.70
CA PHE A 174 -9.39 -3.14 -10.63
C PHE A 174 -8.02 -3.09 -9.95
N CYS A 175 -7.39 -4.24 -9.68
CA CYS A 175 -6.04 -4.29 -9.13
C CYS A 175 -5.02 -3.64 -10.08
N LEU A 176 -5.12 -3.91 -11.39
CA LEU A 176 -4.28 -3.30 -12.42
C LEU A 176 -4.50 -1.78 -12.49
N PHE A 177 -5.75 -1.32 -12.44
CA PHE A 177 -6.08 0.11 -12.38
C PHE A 177 -5.39 0.80 -11.19
N ILE A 178 -5.41 0.19 -10.00
CA ILE A 178 -4.75 0.72 -8.80
C ILE A 178 -3.24 0.87 -9.03
N LEU A 179 -2.62 -0.06 -9.73
CA LEU A 179 -1.17 -0.06 -9.98
C LEU A 179 -0.75 0.92 -11.08
N GLU A 180 -1.55 1.08 -12.13
CA GLU A 180 -1.13 1.78 -13.34
C GLU A 180 -1.77 3.16 -13.50
N ARG A 181 -2.94 3.39 -12.91
CA ARG A 181 -3.75 4.59 -13.16
C ARG A 181 -4.03 5.42 -11.90
N CYS A 182 -3.57 4.98 -10.73
CA CYS A 182 -3.58 5.79 -9.52
C CYS A 182 -2.26 6.52 -9.37
N ILE A 183 -2.27 7.84 -9.54
CA ILE A 183 -1.07 8.68 -9.54
C ILE A 183 -0.91 9.46 -8.26
N ILE A 184 0.34 9.55 -7.81
CA ILE A 184 0.78 10.35 -6.67
C ILE A 184 1.76 11.39 -7.20
N LEU A 185 1.62 12.64 -6.79
CA LEU A 185 2.56 13.70 -7.12
C LEU A 185 3.62 13.85 -6.02
N PRO A 186 4.87 13.42 -6.23
CA PRO A 186 5.94 13.72 -5.30
C PRO A 186 6.35 15.19 -5.40
N ILE A 187 6.48 15.86 -4.27
CA ILE A 187 7.03 17.22 -4.12
C ILE A 187 8.29 17.08 -3.29
N GLU A 188 9.42 17.35 -3.90
CA GLU A 188 10.72 17.28 -3.24
C GLU A 188 11.09 18.65 -2.69
N CYS A 189 11.40 18.73 -1.40
CA CYS A 189 11.90 19.92 -0.73
C CYS A 189 13.39 19.77 -0.45
N SER A 190 14.16 20.84 -0.63
CA SER A 190 15.60 20.83 -0.41
C SER A 190 16.00 20.80 1.07
N ASP A 191 15.13 21.32 1.92
CA ASP A 191 15.32 21.35 3.37
C ASP A 191 13.96 21.35 4.11
N LEU A 192 14.00 21.05 5.42
CA LEU A 192 12.81 21.00 6.26
C LEU A 192 12.15 22.37 6.49
N ASP A 193 12.90 23.45 6.35
CA ASP A 193 12.40 24.82 6.53
C ASP A 193 11.61 25.29 5.28
N SER A 194 11.71 24.55 4.18
CA SER A 194 11.04 24.83 2.91
C SER A 194 9.74 24.01 2.73
N ALA A 195 9.43 23.10 3.66
CA ALA A 195 8.29 22.20 3.62
C ALA A 195 7.17 22.71 4.54
#